data_5384764ec4d56c2bc76e62c8d397a510
#
_entry.id   5384764ec4d56c2bc76e62c8d397a510
#
_cell.length_a   1.000
_cell.length_b   1.000
_cell.length_c   1.000
_cell.angle_alpha   90.00
_cell.angle_beta   90.00
_cell.angle_gamma   90.00
#
_symmetry.space_group_name_H-M   'P 1'
#
loop_
_entity.id
_entity.type
_entity.pdbx_description
1 polymer ?
#
loop_
_entity_poly.entity_id
_entity_poly.type
_entity_poly.pdbx_seq_one_letter_code
_entity_poly.pdbx_strand_id
1 'polypeptide(L)'
;MKLKDRVAIVTGGSQGIGEAIAARYAAEGAKVAVVYHANDAVAKQSVDKIKSAGGTARAVKADCSKIPEIERMVAEVRDAFGGVHILVNNAGVFRTVPVSETTEAIWDEQLDLNLKGAFFCVKAVLPEFMKNGGGKVINVTSIAGVGAFPNCPAYCASKGGLEILTKALATELGRYKINVNSLAPGNVATPLNAHLRGPGNEAYLKLMQTMTPTGRDFMSVDEMTGAAVFLASEDSSGMHGATLLVDAGWSAW
;
A
#
# COMPACT_ATOMS: atom_id res chain seq x y z
N MET A 1 -16.72 7.32 -12.76
CA MET A 1 -16.10 7.57 -11.44
C MET A 1 -16.57 6.50 -10.46
N LYS A 2 -15.72 5.53 -10.17
CA LYS A 2 -16.05 4.36 -9.32
C LYS A 2 -15.98 4.66 -7.82
N LEU A 3 -15.31 5.75 -7.42
CA LEU A 3 -15.07 6.12 -6.02
C LEU A 3 -15.70 7.47 -5.66
N LYS A 4 -16.73 7.91 -6.40
CA LYS A 4 -17.40 9.17 -6.17
C LYS A 4 -17.86 9.30 -4.72
N ASP A 5 -17.56 10.46 -4.11
CA ASP A 5 -17.92 10.83 -2.74
C ASP A 5 -17.29 9.94 -1.64
N ARG A 6 -16.39 9.00 -1.97
CA ARG A 6 -15.65 8.21 -1.00
C ARG A 6 -14.47 9.01 -0.44
N VAL A 7 -14.13 8.75 0.81
CA VAL A 7 -12.92 9.27 1.47
C VAL A 7 -11.92 8.14 1.59
N ALA A 8 -10.73 8.35 1.05
CA ALA A 8 -9.65 7.36 1.06
C ALA A 8 -8.43 7.87 1.84
N ILE A 9 -7.88 7.03 2.69
CA ILE A 9 -6.55 7.19 3.30
C ILE A 9 -5.56 6.34 2.50
N VAL A 10 -4.47 6.95 2.01
CA VAL A 10 -3.37 6.22 1.35
C VAL A 10 -2.10 6.48 2.14
N THR A 11 -1.65 5.48 2.91
CA THR A 11 -0.40 5.59 3.67
C THR A 11 0.80 5.47 2.75
N GLY A 12 1.87 6.25 2.99
CA GLY A 12 2.98 6.38 2.04
C GLY A 12 2.52 6.92 0.67
N GLY A 13 1.48 7.77 0.66
CA GLY A 13 0.80 8.26 -0.54
C GLY A 13 1.52 9.37 -1.30
N SER A 14 2.69 9.82 -0.85
CA SER A 14 3.39 10.97 -1.44
C SER A 14 4.35 10.59 -2.56
N GLN A 15 4.62 9.31 -2.79
CA GLN A 15 5.54 8.85 -3.83
C GLN A 15 5.24 7.40 -4.26
N GLY A 16 5.80 6.99 -5.41
CA GLY A 16 5.76 5.61 -5.90
C GLY A 16 4.34 5.10 -6.10
N ILE A 17 4.08 3.85 -5.71
CA ILE A 17 2.77 3.18 -5.86
C ILE A 17 1.68 3.96 -5.12
N GLY A 18 1.96 4.44 -3.91
CA GLY A 18 0.99 5.20 -3.13
C GLY A 18 0.56 6.51 -3.80
N GLU A 19 1.49 7.26 -4.39
CA GLU A 19 1.17 8.50 -5.15
C GLU A 19 0.29 8.19 -6.36
N ALA A 20 0.64 7.15 -7.12
CA ALA A 20 -0.14 6.75 -8.29
C ALA A 20 -1.57 6.31 -7.90
N ILE A 21 -1.71 5.53 -6.81
CA ILE A 21 -3.03 5.14 -6.28
C ILE A 21 -3.81 6.37 -5.81
N ALA A 22 -3.18 7.28 -5.06
CA ALA A 22 -3.82 8.49 -4.56
C ALA A 22 -4.35 9.38 -5.70
N ALA A 23 -3.52 9.60 -6.73
CA ALA A 23 -3.91 10.35 -7.92
C ALA A 23 -5.06 9.69 -8.68
N ARG A 24 -4.99 8.37 -8.87
CA ARG A 24 -6.04 7.61 -9.54
C ARG A 24 -7.35 7.61 -8.75
N TYR A 25 -7.31 7.45 -7.43
CA TYR A 25 -8.53 7.51 -6.60
C TYR A 25 -9.20 8.87 -6.67
N ALA A 26 -8.42 9.96 -6.65
CA ALA A 26 -8.94 11.30 -6.83
C ALA A 26 -9.59 11.50 -8.22
N ALA A 27 -8.99 10.97 -9.28
CA ALA A 27 -9.56 10.96 -10.63
C ALA A 27 -10.86 10.14 -10.73
N GLU A 28 -11.04 9.13 -9.86
CA GLU A 28 -12.27 8.36 -9.73
C GLU A 28 -13.30 9.01 -8.77
N GLY A 29 -13.05 10.24 -8.31
CA GLY A 29 -13.97 11.05 -7.54
C GLY A 29 -13.86 10.92 -6.02
N ALA A 30 -12.82 10.24 -5.51
CA ALA A 30 -12.56 10.18 -4.08
C ALA A 30 -11.92 11.48 -3.55
N LYS A 31 -12.19 11.79 -2.27
CA LYS A 31 -11.39 12.72 -1.48
C LYS A 31 -10.24 11.94 -0.85
N VAL A 32 -8.99 12.33 -1.10
CA VAL A 32 -7.83 11.50 -0.74
C VAL A 32 -6.96 12.18 0.31
N ALA A 33 -6.72 11.48 1.42
CA ALA A 33 -5.67 11.81 2.37
C ALA A 33 -4.37 11.15 1.91
N VAL A 34 -3.42 11.97 1.45
CA VAL A 34 -2.06 11.57 1.09
C VAL A 34 -1.24 11.56 2.38
N VAL A 35 -1.08 10.38 2.98
CA VAL A 35 -0.32 10.25 4.23
C VAL A 35 1.15 10.07 3.94
N TYR A 36 2.00 10.81 4.64
CA TYR A 36 3.46 10.80 4.47
C TYR A 36 4.17 10.95 5.83
N HIS A 37 5.44 10.54 5.90
CA HIS A 37 6.21 10.61 7.15
C HIS A 37 7.12 11.84 7.21
N ALA A 38 8.07 12.00 6.27
CA ALA A 38 9.20 12.91 6.47
C ALA A 38 9.28 14.08 5.48
N ASN A 39 8.91 13.90 4.21
CA ASN A 39 9.18 14.89 3.18
C ASN A 39 7.94 15.74 2.86
N ASP A 40 7.82 16.87 3.54
CA ASP A 40 6.71 17.82 3.40
C ASP A 40 6.60 18.37 1.96
N ALA A 41 7.75 18.63 1.31
CA ALA A 41 7.78 19.19 -0.05
C ALA A 41 7.25 18.18 -1.09
N VAL A 42 7.65 16.91 -0.99
CA VAL A 42 7.16 15.84 -1.89
C VAL A 42 5.67 15.60 -1.66
N ALA A 43 5.21 15.58 -0.42
CA ALA A 43 3.80 15.43 -0.10
C ALA A 43 2.95 16.60 -0.65
N LYS A 44 3.44 17.83 -0.49
CA LYS A 44 2.79 19.00 -1.08
C LYS A 44 2.72 18.91 -2.60
N GLN A 45 3.81 18.52 -3.26
CA GLN A 45 3.85 18.37 -4.71
C GLN A 45 2.84 17.32 -5.21
N SER A 46 2.73 16.17 -4.53
CA SER A 46 1.76 15.13 -4.84
C SER A 46 0.31 15.65 -4.73
N VAL A 47 0.00 16.37 -3.64
CA VAL A 47 -1.32 16.98 -3.45
C VAL A 47 -1.63 18.06 -4.49
N ASP A 48 -0.66 18.90 -4.82
CA ASP A 48 -0.81 19.97 -5.83
C ASP A 48 -1.08 19.38 -7.22
N LYS A 49 -0.40 18.28 -7.61
CA LYS A 49 -0.68 17.54 -8.85
C LYS A 49 -2.13 17.05 -8.91
N ILE A 50 -2.61 16.43 -7.82
CA ILE A 50 -4.00 15.93 -7.74
C ILE A 50 -4.99 17.08 -7.87
N LYS A 51 -4.77 18.19 -7.18
CA LYS A 51 -5.64 19.36 -7.22
C LYS A 51 -5.65 20.03 -8.60
N SER A 52 -4.49 20.15 -9.24
CA SER A 52 -4.36 20.71 -10.60
C SER A 52 -5.09 19.87 -11.65
N ALA A 53 -5.24 18.57 -11.41
CA ALA A 53 -6.05 17.66 -12.22
C ALA A 53 -7.55 17.68 -11.87
N GLY A 54 -8.00 18.58 -10.98
CA GLY A 54 -9.40 18.72 -10.57
C GLY A 54 -9.82 17.77 -9.44
N GLY A 55 -8.89 17.00 -8.85
CA GLY A 55 -9.16 16.10 -7.74
C GLY A 55 -9.15 16.80 -6.37
N THR A 56 -9.61 16.09 -5.35
CA THR A 56 -9.60 16.56 -3.96
C THR A 56 -8.60 15.76 -3.15
N ALA A 57 -7.57 16.42 -2.63
CA ALA A 57 -6.56 15.78 -1.79
C ALA A 57 -6.06 16.69 -0.67
N ARG A 58 -5.58 16.08 0.42
CA ARG A 58 -4.90 16.73 1.54
C ARG A 58 -3.70 15.91 1.97
N ALA A 59 -2.58 16.56 2.22
CA ALA A 59 -1.41 15.93 2.85
C ALA A 59 -1.65 15.81 4.36
N VAL A 60 -1.36 14.64 4.93
CA VAL A 60 -1.45 14.36 6.37
C VAL A 60 -0.15 13.71 6.81
N LYS A 61 0.55 14.33 7.77
CA LYS A 61 1.82 13.82 8.27
C LYS A 61 1.59 12.79 9.37
N ALA A 62 2.12 11.57 9.20
CA ALA A 62 2.10 10.54 10.23
C ALA A 62 3.18 9.49 10.01
N ASP A 63 3.88 9.10 11.07
CA ASP A 63 4.68 7.88 11.12
C ASP A 63 3.76 6.69 11.42
N CYS A 64 3.46 5.88 10.40
CA CYS A 64 2.59 4.71 10.54
C CYS A 64 3.21 3.56 11.37
N SER A 65 4.43 3.67 11.87
CA SER A 65 4.98 2.77 12.88
C SER A 65 4.56 3.14 14.31
N LYS A 66 3.94 4.33 14.50
CA LYS A 66 3.59 4.91 15.81
C LYS A 66 2.08 5.00 15.98
N ILE A 67 1.53 4.21 16.91
CA ILE A 67 0.08 4.12 17.14
C ILE A 67 -0.58 5.49 17.42
N PRO A 68 -0.03 6.37 18.28
CA PRO A 68 -0.66 7.67 18.52
C PRO A 68 -0.73 8.56 17.27
N GLU A 69 0.26 8.43 16.35
CA GLU A 69 0.23 9.19 15.10
C GLU A 69 -0.80 8.64 14.12
N ILE A 70 -1.00 7.32 14.10
CA ILE A 70 -2.08 6.68 13.31
C ILE A 70 -3.44 7.18 13.79
N GLU A 71 -3.69 7.19 15.09
CA GLU A 71 -4.96 7.64 15.66
C GLU A 71 -5.23 9.12 15.35
N ARG A 72 -4.22 9.98 15.51
CA ARG A 72 -4.28 11.40 15.14
C ARG A 72 -4.57 11.58 13.65
N MET A 73 -3.87 10.84 12.78
CA MET A 73 -4.06 10.87 11.33
C MET A 73 -5.51 10.56 10.94
N VAL A 74 -6.10 9.49 11.50
CA VAL A 74 -7.48 9.10 11.19
C VAL A 74 -8.47 10.18 11.67
N ALA A 75 -8.27 10.73 12.87
CA ALA A 75 -9.08 11.83 13.39
C ALA A 75 -9.00 13.08 12.47
N GLU A 76 -7.79 13.47 12.05
CA GLU A 76 -7.59 14.60 11.14
C GLU A 76 -8.31 14.40 9.79
N VAL A 77 -8.25 13.18 9.22
CA VAL A 77 -8.93 12.86 7.95
C VAL A 77 -10.45 12.89 8.12
N ARG A 78 -10.97 12.28 9.19
CA ARG A 78 -12.40 12.30 9.52
C ARG A 78 -12.92 13.74 9.63
N ASP A 79 -12.21 14.59 10.36
CA ASP A 79 -12.62 15.98 10.60
C ASP A 79 -12.55 16.83 9.32
N ALA A 80 -11.56 16.55 8.45
CA ALA A 80 -11.38 17.27 7.19
C ALA A 80 -12.37 16.87 6.09
N PHE A 81 -12.76 15.60 6.03
CA PHE A 81 -13.54 15.05 4.90
C PHE A 81 -14.90 14.47 5.30
N GLY A 82 -15.19 14.37 6.60
CA GLY A 82 -16.49 13.91 7.11
C GLY A 82 -16.61 12.41 7.35
N GLY A 83 -15.50 11.65 7.23
CA GLY A 83 -15.47 10.20 7.48
C GLY A 83 -14.30 9.52 6.77
N VAL A 84 -14.26 8.18 6.82
CA VAL A 84 -13.28 7.34 6.09
C VAL A 84 -14.03 6.14 5.51
N HIS A 85 -13.80 5.82 4.23
CA HIS A 85 -14.48 4.71 3.52
C HIS A 85 -13.47 3.68 2.98
N ILE A 86 -12.25 4.12 2.68
CA ILE A 86 -11.21 3.30 2.05
C ILE A 86 -9.90 3.54 2.80
N LEU A 87 -9.20 2.45 3.13
CA LEU A 87 -7.85 2.47 3.65
C LEU A 87 -6.92 1.69 2.71
N VAL A 88 -5.86 2.35 2.24
CA VAL A 88 -4.76 1.71 1.52
C VAL A 88 -3.53 1.71 2.43
N ASN A 89 -3.19 0.56 2.98
CA ASN A 89 -1.95 0.32 3.71
C ASN A 89 -0.82 0.10 2.71
N ASN A 90 -0.19 1.20 2.26
CA ASN A 90 0.92 1.17 1.31
C ASN A 90 2.25 1.62 1.94
N ALA A 91 2.23 2.34 3.06
CA ALA A 91 3.48 2.70 3.76
C ALA A 91 4.32 1.45 4.04
N GLY A 92 5.60 1.53 3.73
CA GLY A 92 6.51 0.41 3.94
C GLY A 92 7.96 0.80 3.71
N VAL A 93 8.84 -0.01 4.27
CA VAL A 93 10.29 0.04 4.04
C VAL A 93 10.77 -1.30 3.51
N PHE A 94 11.86 -1.24 2.75
CA PHE A 94 12.53 -2.40 2.19
C PHE A 94 14.03 -2.29 2.44
N ARG A 95 14.58 -3.27 3.15
CA ARG A 95 16.02 -3.40 3.38
C ARG A 95 16.50 -4.72 2.79
N THR A 96 17.48 -4.62 1.91
CA THR A 96 18.17 -5.78 1.34
C THR A 96 19.37 -6.07 2.23
N VAL A 97 19.22 -7.01 3.16
CA VAL A 97 20.23 -7.40 4.14
C VAL A 97 20.18 -8.91 4.32
N PRO A 98 21.31 -9.63 4.16
CA PRO A 98 21.35 -11.08 4.36
C PRO A 98 21.09 -11.45 5.83
N VAL A 99 20.69 -12.70 6.09
CA VAL A 99 20.35 -13.18 7.44
C VAL A 99 21.49 -12.98 8.43
N SER A 100 22.74 -13.15 7.99
CA SER A 100 23.95 -12.97 8.83
C SER A 100 24.18 -11.54 9.31
N GLU A 101 23.59 -10.54 8.63
CA GLU A 101 23.78 -9.11 8.91
C GLU A 101 22.49 -8.44 9.39
N THR A 102 21.37 -9.16 9.42
CA THR A 102 20.09 -8.63 9.88
C THR A 102 20.13 -8.42 11.39
N THR A 103 20.15 -7.18 11.82
CA THR A 103 20.06 -6.80 13.23
C THR A 103 18.59 -6.72 13.68
N GLU A 104 18.37 -6.76 15.01
CA GLU A 104 17.05 -6.55 15.61
C GLU A 104 16.42 -5.22 15.13
N ALA A 105 17.20 -4.14 15.09
CA ALA A 105 16.71 -2.84 14.62
C ALA A 105 16.25 -2.86 13.14
N ILE A 106 16.96 -3.56 12.25
CA ILE A 106 16.58 -3.73 10.85
C ILE A 106 15.32 -4.60 10.74
N TRP A 107 15.18 -5.60 11.58
CA TRP A 107 14.01 -6.44 11.67
C TRP A 107 12.81 -5.64 12.15
N ASP A 108 12.92 -4.96 13.29
CA ASP A 108 11.85 -4.18 13.90
C ASP A 108 11.37 -3.03 12.99
N GLU A 109 12.29 -2.30 12.33
CA GLU A 109 11.93 -1.25 11.37
C GLU A 109 10.94 -1.77 10.32
N GLN A 110 11.19 -2.95 9.78
CA GLN A 110 10.36 -3.52 8.71
C GLN A 110 9.04 -4.10 9.24
N LEU A 111 9.08 -4.80 10.37
CA LEU A 111 7.87 -5.37 10.97
C LEU A 111 6.96 -4.30 11.57
N ASP A 112 7.52 -3.31 12.23
CA ASP A 112 6.76 -2.22 12.86
C ASP A 112 6.01 -1.39 11.82
N LEU A 113 6.63 -1.08 10.69
CA LEU A 113 5.96 -0.28 9.68
C LEU A 113 5.08 -1.14 8.75
N ASN A 114 5.66 -2.23 8.16
CA ASN A 114 4.99 -2.95 7.09
C ASN A 114 3.83 -3.83 7.58
N LEU A 115 3.89 -4.32 8.83
CA LEU A 115 2.91 -5.27 9.38
C LEU A 115 2.12 -4.68 10.55
N LYS A 116 2.80 -4.31 11.64
CA LYS A 116 2.15 -3.77 12.84
C LYS A 116 1.41 -2.47 12.53
N GLY A 117 2.04 -1.54 11.81
CA GLY A 117 1.43 -0.28 11.40
C GLY A 117 0.17 -0.48 10.56
N ALA A 118 0.21 -1.40 9.60
CA ALA A 118 -0.95 -1.74 8.78
C ALA A 118 -2.14 -2.25 9.64
N PHE A 119 -1.88 -3.13 10.62
CA PHE A 119 -2.90 -3.60 11.55
C PHE A 119 -3.52 -2.45 12.35
N PHE A 120 -2.70 -1.56 12.93
CA PHE A 120 -3.21 -0.45 13.73
C PHE A 120 -3.90 0.62 12.89
N CYS A 121 -3.54 0.81 11.62
CA CYS A 121 -4.31 1.64 10.69
C CYS A 121 -5.73 1.06 10.48
N VAL A 122 -5.87 -0.27 10.29
CA VAL A 122 -7.20 -0.90 10.19
C VAL A 122 -7.99 -0.69 11.50
N LYS A 123 -7.37 -0.94 12.64
CA LYS A 123 -8.02 -0.74 13.95
C LYS A 123 -8.51 0.70 14.15
N ALA A 124 -7.72 1.69 13.73
CA ALA A 124 -8.05 3.10 13.90
C ALA A 124 -9.21 3.56 12.99
N VAL A 125 -9.33 3.02 11.76
CA VAL A 125 -10.43 3.37 10.84
C VAL A 125 -11.71 2.57 11.11
N LEU A 126 -11.64 1.49 11.90
CA LEU A 126 -12.76 0.59 12.13
C LEU A 126 -14.04 1.30 12.64
N PRO A 127 -13.97 2.27 13.59
CA PRO A 127 -15.17 3.01 14.01
C PRO A 127 -15.87 3.75 12.88
N GLU A 128 -15.10 4.33 11.94
CA GLU A 128 -15.66 5.04 10.79
C GLU A 128 -16.31 4.06 9.80
N PHE A 129 -15.68 2.91 9.54
CA PHE A 129 -16.25 1.87 8.69
C PHE A 129 -17.56 1.31 9.29
N MET A 130 -17.59 1.08 10.59
CA MET A 130 -18.82 0.63 11.28
C MET A 130 -19.94 1.67 11.18
N LYS A 131 -19.62 2.96 11.38
CA LYS A 131 -20.57 4.07 11.22
C LYS A 131 -21.11 4.18 9.80
N ASN A 132 -20.28 3.93 8.79
CA ASN A 132 -20.66 3.98 7.38
C ASN A 132 -21.40 2.72 6.89
N GLY A 133 -21.51 1.68 7.73
CA GLY A 133 -22.09 0.39 7.37
C GLY A 133 -21.23 -0.46 6.44
N GLY A 134 -19.93 -0.22 6.40
CA GLY A 134 -18.94 -0.95 5.61
C GLY A 134 -17.70 -0.14 5.26
N GLY A 135 -16.72 -0.79 4.63
CA GLY A 135 -15.47 -0.15 4.22
C GLY A 135 -14.61 -1.07 3.35
N LYS A 136 -13.55 -0.49 2.78
CA LYS A 136 -12.58 -1.21 1.95
C LYS A 136 -11.17 -1.04 2.50
N VAL A 137 -10.47 -2.14 2.74
CA VAL A 137 -9.05 -2.17 3.12
C VAL A 137 -8.26 -2.84 2.00
N ILE A 138 -7.26 -2.15 1.51
CA ILE A 138 -6.30 -2.66 0.54
C ILE A 138 -4.91 -2.67 1.18
N ASN A 139 -4.39 -3.85 1.47
CA ASN A 139 -3.03 -4.02 1.95
C ASN A 139 -2.08 -4.16 0.75
N VAL A 140 -1.17 -3.22 0.55
CA VAL A 140 -0.14 -3.33 -0.49
C VAL A 140 0.96 -4.24 0.04
N THR A 141 0.87 -5.51 -0.35
CA THR A 141 1.80 -6.56 0.04
C THR A 141 2.98 -6.63 -0.93
N SER A 142 3.32 -7.76 -1.48
CA SER A 142 4.40 -7.96 -2.46
C SER A 142 4.39 -9.39 -2.95
N ILE A 143 4.97 -9.66 -4.12
CA ILE A 143 5.37 -11.02 -4.51
C ILE A 143 6.32 -11.65 -3.45
N ALA A 144 7.04 -10.83 -2.66
CA ALA A 144 7.85 -11.30 -1.53
C ALA A 144 7.02 -11.79 -0.32
N GLY A 145 5.72 -11.57 -0.33
CA GLY A 145 4.78 -12.10 0.66
C GLY A 145 4.18 -13.45 0.26
N VAL A 146 4.20 -13.79 -1.02
CA VAL A 146 3.69 -15.08 -1.56
C VAL A 146 4.83 -16.02 -1.97
N GLY A 147 5.97 -15.47 -2.38
CA GLY A 147 7.23 -16.16 -2.60
C GLY A 147 8.31 -15.69 -1.63
N ALA A 148 9.56 -16.03 -1.91
CA ALA A 148 10.70 -15.62 -1.09
C ALA A 148 11.84 -15.13 -1.96
N PHE A 149 12.61 -14.17 -1.43
CA PHE A 149 13.79 -13.61 -2.07
C PHE A 149 14.99 -13.70 -1.14
N PRO A 150 16.20 -13.97 -1.67
CA PRO A 150 17.42 -13.91 -0.88
C PRO A 150 17.71 -12.48 -0.40
N ASN A 151 18.47 -12.37 0.66
CA ASN A 151 18.95 -11.09 1.23
C ASN A 151 17.86 -10.12 1.71
N CYS A 152 16.64 -10.59 1.97
CA CYS A 152 15.58 -9.75 2.55
C CYS A 152 14.59 -10.54 3.44
N PRO A 153 15.08 -11.38 4.38
CA PRO A 153 14.20 -12.26 5.18
C PRO A 153 13.18 -11.48 6.02
N ALA A 154 13.56 -10.35 6.63
CA ALA A 154 12.66 -9.53 7.42
C ALA A 154 11.55 -8.90 6.56
N TYR A 155 11.88 -8.46 5.33
CA TYR A 155 10.88 -7.96 4.39
C TYR A 155 9.91 -9.05 3.98
N CYS A 156 10.39 -10.23 3.57
CA CYS A 156 9.54 -11.38 3.23
C CYS A 156 8.63 -11.75 4.41
N ALA A 157 9.16 -11.81 5.63
CA ALA A 157 8.37 -12.08 6.84
C ALA A 157 7.29 -11.02 7.06
N SER A 158 7.61 -9.73 6.90
CA SER A 158 6.65 -8.65 7.07
C SER A 158 5.52 -8.69 6.04
N LYS A 159 5.85 -8.97 4.77
CA LYS A 159 4.85 -9.04 3.68
C LYS A 159 4.05 -10.34 3.69
N GLY A 160 4.68 -11.48 4.03
CA GLY A 160 3.97 -12.74 4.26
C GLY A 160 3.03 -12.66 5.48
N GLY A 161 3.48 -12.02 6.56
CA GLY A 161 2.63 -11.71 7.71
C GLY A 161 1.43 -10.84 7.33
N LEU A 162 1.62 -9.84 6.45
CA LEU A 162 0.55 -8.96 5.97
C LEU A 162 -0.46 -9.71 5.08
N GLU A 163 -0.02 -10.71 4.29
CA GLU A 163 -0.91 -11.60 3.53
C GLU A 163 -1.83 -12.42 4.45
N ILE A 164 -1.25 -13.03 5.49
CA ILE A 164 -2.05 -13.80 6.46
C ILE A 164 -2.94 -12.88 7.30
N LEU A 165 -2.43 -11.71 7.70
CA LEU A 165 -3.22 -10.69 8.40
C LEU A 165 -4.43 -10.25 7.56
N THR A 166 -4.27 -10.09 6.24
CA THR A 166 -5.36 -9.77 5.32
C THR A 166 -6.49 -10.80 5.40
N LYS A 167 -6.15 -12.09 5.39
CA LYS A 167 -7.13 -13.18 5.51
C LYS A 167 -7.81 -13.20 6.86
N ALA A 168 -7.05 -13.04 7.95
CA ALA A 168 -7.59 -12.99 9.30
C ALA A 168 -8.59 -11.84 9.48
N LEU A 169 -8.22 -10.63 9.05
CA LEU A 169 -9.10 -9.46 9.10
C LEU A 169 -10.33 -9.61 8.20
N ALA A 170 -10.19 -10.21 7.03
CA ALA A 170 -11.32 -10.47 6.14
C ALA A 170 -12.35 -11.42 6.77
N THR A 171 -11.85 -12.47 7.44
CA THR A 171 -12.70 -13.43 8.15
C THR A 171 -13.45 -12.78 9.32
N GLU A 172 -12.79 -11.91 10.08
CA GLU A 172 -13.37 -11.24 11.24
C GLU A 172 -14.35 -10.12 10.85
N LEU A 173 -13.96 -9.30 9.84
CA LEU A 173 -14.64 -8.05 9.52
C LEU A 173 -15.70 -8.19 8.41
N GLY A 174 -15.72 -9.30 7.68
CA GLY A 174 -16.65 -9.51 6.56
C GLY A 174 -18.12 -9.38 6.96
N ARG A 175 -18.51 -9.83 8.16
CA ARG A 175 -19.87 -9.67 8.70
C ARG A 175 -20.32 -8.21 8.86
N TYR A 176 -19.38 -7.27 8.89
CA TYR A 176 -19.63 -5.82 8.95
C TYR A 176 -19.57 -5.15 7.58
N LYS A 177 -19.56 -5.93 6.49
CA LYS A 177 -19.43 -5.44 5.11
C LYS A 177 -18.10 -4.68 4.88
N ILE A 178 -17.04 -5.06 5.59
CA ILE A 178 -15.71 -4.52 5.41
C ILE A 178 -14.91 -5.52 4.58
N ASN A 179 -14.59 -5.16 3.33
CA ASN A 179 -13.72 -5.95 2.48
C ASN A 179 -12.26 -5.70 2.85
N VAL A 180 -11.51 -6.76 3.08
CA VAL A 180 -10.06 -6.67 3.30
C VAL A 180 -9.37 -7.56 2.28
N ASN A 181 -8.55 -6.98 1.39
CA ASN A 181 -7.84 -7.70 0.34
C ASN A 181 -6.41 -7.20 0.20
N SER A 182 -5.55 -8.01 -0.40
CA SER A 182 -4.18 -7.67 -0.75
C SER A 182 -4.06 -7.26 -2.21
N LEU A 183 -3.28 -6.22 -2.47
CA LEU A 183 -2.66 -5.95 -3.76
C LEU A 183 -1.18 -6.35 -3.64
N ALA A 184 -0.74 -7.32 -4.41
CA ALA A 184 0.63 -7.84 -4.37
C ALA A 184 1.41 -7.43 -5.64
N PRO A 185 2.16 -6.31 -5.60
CA PRO A 185 2.99 -5.89 -6.71
C PRO A 185 4.17 -6.83 -6.96
N GLY A 186 4.52 -6.98 -8.23
CA GLY A 186 5.81 -7.49 -8.63
C GLY A 186 6.92 -6.44 -8.52
N ASN A 187 7.88 -6.51 -9.42
CA ASN A 187 8.99 -5.57 -9.47
C ASN A 187 8.56 -4.25 -10.12
N VAL A 188 8.16 -3.27 -9.32
CA VAL A 188 7.66 -1.95 -9.75
C VAL A 188 8.72 -0.89 -9.53
N ALA A 189 9.01 -0.04 -10.53
CA ALA A 189 9.99 1.04 -10.43
C ALA A 189 9.51 2.14 -9.47
N THR A 190 10.09 2.21 -8.27
CA THR A 190 9.75 3.17 -7.22
C THR A 190 11.00 3.76 -6.56
N PRO A 191 10.91 4.86 -5.82
CA PRO A 191 12.02 5.33 -4.98
C PRO A 191 12.51 4.28 -3.98
N LEU A 192 11.63 3.41 -3.49
CA LEU A 192 11.95 2.37 -2.52
C LEU A 192 13.05 1.40 -2.99
N ASN A 193 13.06 1.07 -4.27
CA ASN A 193 14.02 0.16 -4.89
C ASN A 193 14.95 0.83 -5.91
N ALA A 194 15.13 2.15 -5.83
CA ALA A 194 15.97 2.89 -6.76
C ALA A 194 17.42 2.37 -6.77
N HIS A 195 17.93 1.94 -5.61
CA HIS A 195 19.27 1.36 -5.44
C HIS A 195 19.50 0.07 -6.25
N LEU A 196 18.44 -0.65 -6.63
CA LEU A 196 18.52 -1.88 -7.44
C LEU A 196 18.52 -1.60 -8.96
N ARG A 197 18.36 -0.34 -9.38
CA ARG A 197 18.25 0.06 -10.78
C ARG A 197 19.50 0.78 -11.32
N GLY A 198 20.49 1.01 -10.46
CA GLY A 198 21.72 1.69 -10.81
C GLY A 198 22.81 0.74 -11.35
N PRO A 199 23.96 1.30 -11.78
CA PRO A 199 25.12 0.53 -12.18
C PRO A 199 25.54 -0.49 -11.11
N GLY A 200 26.02 -1.66 -11.53
CA GLY A 200 26.41 -2.75 -10.65
C GLY A 200 25.28 -3.74 -10.31
N ASN A 201 24.06 -3.51 -10.81
CA ASN A 201 22.92 -4.41 -10.61
C ASN A 201 22.50 -5.18 -11.88
N GLU A 202 23.37 -5.25 -12.89
CA GLU A 202 23.06 -5.84 -14.21
C GLU A 202 22.64 -7.32 -14.07
N ALA A 203 23.27 -8.06 -13.16
CA ALA A 203 22.92 -9.45 -12.91
C ALA A 203 21.52 -9.59 -12.30
N TYR A 204 21.16 -8.71 -11.37
CA TYR A 204 19.81 -8.64 -10.78
C TYR A 204 18.77 -8.28 -11.84
N LEU A 205 19.02 -7.24 -12.64
CA LEU A 205 18.11 -6.81 -13.71
C LEU A 205 17.87 -7.92 -14.73
N LYS A 206 18.94 -8.60 -15.15
CA LYS A 206 18.84 -9.73 -16.07
C LYS A 206 18.06 -10.91 -15.46
N LEU A 207 18.26 -11.18 -14.17
CA LEU A 207 17.48 -12.20 -13.46
C LEU A 207 15.99 -11.84 -13.46
N MET A 208 15.64 -10.60 -13.14
CA MET A 208 14.25 -10.14 -13.13
C MET A 208 13.62 -10.26 -14.53
N GLN A 209 14.33 -9.86 -15.58
CA GLN A 209 13.87 -10.04 -16.96
C GLN A 209 13.63 -11.51 -17.32
N THR A 210 14.52 -12.40 -16.87
CA THR A 210 14.42 -13.83 -17.16
C THR A 210 13.26 -14.47 -16.40
N MET A 211 13.04 -14.07 -15.13
CA MET A 211 11.98 -14.60 -14.28
C MET A 211 10.60 -14.02 -14.59
N THR A 212 10.53 -12.91 -15.33
CA THR A 212 9.26 -12.26 -15.69
C THR A 212 8.86 -12.66 -17.11
N PRO A 213 7.75 -13.39 -17.31
CA PRO A 213 7.32 -13.85 -18.65
C PRO A 213 7.20 -12.76 -19.70
N THR A 214 6.91 -11.52 -19.30
CA THR A 214 6.87 -10.35 -20.20
C THR A 214 8.25 -9.82 -20.59
N GLY A 215 9.34 -10.40 -20.05
CA GLY A 215 10.71 -9.98 -20.33
C GLY A 215 11.10 -8.61 -19.75
N ARG A 216 10.29 -8.05 -18.86
CA ARG A 216 10.55 -6.75 -18.23
C ARG A 216 11.24 -6.92 -16.88
N ASP A 217 12.18 -6.04 -16.57
CA ASP A 217 12.80 -5.94 -15.26
C ASP A 217 11.92 -5.20 -14.24
N PHE A 218 11.24 -4.12 -14.68
CA PHE A 218 10.33 -3.35 -13.84
C PHE A 218 9.02 -3.00 -14.56
N MET A 219 7.96 -2.94 -13.79
CA MET A 219 6.67 -2.36 -14.18
C MET A 219 6.60 -0.89 -13.77
N SER A 220 5.69 -0.14 -14.37
CA SER A 220 5.38 1.22 -13.93
C SER A 220 4.40 1.22 -12.74
N VAL A 221 4.41 2.31 -11.95
CA VAL A 221 3.47 2.47 -10.84
C VAL A 221 2.01 2.56 -11.31
N ASP A 222 1.77 3.03 -12.53
CA ASP A 222 0.43 3.18 -13.09
C ASP A 222 -0.27 1.84 -13.32
N GLU A 223 0.49 0.77 -13.55
CA GLU A 223 -0.05 -0.58 -13.74
C GLU A 223 -0.73 -1.13 -12.48
N MET A 224 -0.41 -0.58 -11.30
CA MET A 224 -1.05 -0.93 -10.03
C MET A 224 -2.41 -0.28 -9.85
N THR A 225 -2.65 0.85 -10.52
CA THR A 225 -3.78 1.74 -10.20
C THR A 225 -5.15 1.15 -10.56
N GLY A 226 -5.22 0.40 -11.66
CA GLY A 226 -6.45 -0.28 -12.08
C GLY A 226 -6.93 -1.33 -11.06
N ALA A 227 -6.00 -2.16 -10.60
CA ALA A 227 -6.26 -3.16 -9.57
C ALA A 227 -6.65 -2.50 -8.23
N ALA A 228 -5.98 -1.41 -7.85
CA ALA A 228 -6.30 -0.66 -6.64
C ALA A 228 -7.72 -0.05 -6.70
N VAL A 229 -8.14 0.52 -7.83
CA VAL A 229 -9.51 1.03 -8.02
C VAL A 229 -10.54 -0.10 -7.95
N PHE A 230 -10.26 -1.24 -8.60
CA PHE A 230 -11.13 -2.41 -8.54
C PHE A 230 -11.35 -2.86 -7.09
N LEU A 231 -10.27 -3.04 -6.31
CA LEU A 231 -10.35 -3.47 -4.91
C LEU A 231 -11.04 -2.44 -3.99
N ALA A 232 -11.00 -1.16 -4.33
CA ALA A 232 -11.63 -0.08 -3.57
C ALA A 232 -13.10 0.15 -3.95
N SER A 233 -13.57 -0.37 -5.08
CA SER A 233 -14.91 -0.17 -5.61
C SER A 233 -15.89 -1.27 -5.23
N GLU A 234 -17.16 -1.11 -5.57
CA GLU A 234 -18.18 -2.14 -5.41
C GLU A 234 -17.99 -3.33 -6.36
N ASP A 235 -17.18 -3.19 -7.42
CA ASP A 235 -16.86 -4.29 -8.33
C ASP A 235 -16.17 -5.47 -7.63
N SER A 236 -15.52 -5.20 -6.48
CA SER A 236 -14.86 -6.21 -5.64
C SER A 236 -15.68 -6.62 -4.41
N SER A 237 -16.98 -6.31 -4.36
CA SER A 237 -17.82 -6.56 -3.17
C SER A 237 -17.83 -8.02 -2.71
N GLY A 238 -17.70 -8.97 -3.64
CA GLY A 238 -17.58 -10.40 -3.32
C GLY A 238 -16.17 -10.88 -2.94
N MET A 239 -15.16 -10.00 -2.94
CA MET A 239 -13.78 -10.37 -2.61
C MET A 239 -13.46 -10.10 -1.14
N HIS A 240 -13.07 -11.14 -0.41
CA HIS A 240 -12.64 -11.06 0.99
C HIS A 240 -11.44 -11.97 1.22
N GLY A 241 -10.33 -11.41 1.70
CA GLY A 241 -9.10 -12.14 2.00
C GLY A 241 -8.34 -12.61 0.76
N ALA A 242 -8.65 -12.06 -0.40
CA ALA A 242 -7.98 -12.41 -1.65
C ALA A 242 -6.70 -11.61 -1.83
N THR A 243 -5.74 -12.22 -2.54
CA THR A 243 -4.52 -11.57 -3.01
C THR A 243 -4.63 -11.36 -4.52
N LEU A 244 -4.59 -10.11 -4.96
CA LEU A 244 -4.54 -9.74 -6.36
C LEU A 244 -3.10 -9.45 -6.76
N LEU A 245 -2.49 -10.40 -7.47
CA LEU A 245 -1.14 -10.27 -8.00
C LEU A 245 -1.13 -9.38 -9.24
N VAL A 246 -0.25 -8.39 -9.25
CA VAL A 246 0.05 -7.54 -10.42
C VAL A 246 1.55 -7.51 -10.58
N ASP A 247 2.11 -8.50 -11.26
CA ASP A 247 3.53 -8.84 -11.24
C ASP A 247 4.12 -9.18 -12.61
N ALA A 248 3.40 -8.88 -13.68
CA ALA A 248 3.77 -9.20 -15.05
C ALA A 248 4.01 -10.69 -15.30
N GLY A 249 3.40 -11.56 -14.46
CA GLY A 249 3.50 -13.01 -14.55
C GLY A 249 4.67 -13.62 -13.78
N TRP A 250 5.41 -12.84 -12.98
CA TRP A 250 6.57 -13.33 -12.24
C TRP A 250 6.25 -14.55 -11.35
N SER A 251 5.07 -14.59 -10.73
CA SER A 251 4.63 -15.67 -9.84
C SER A 251 3.87 -16.80 -10.55
N ALA A 252 3.86 -16.84 -11.87
CA ALA A 252 3.13 -17.85 -12.64
C ALA A 252 3.87 -19.18 -12.83
N TRP A 253 5.13 -19.30 -12.36
CA TRP A 253 5.97 -20.49 -12.43
C TRP A 253 5.72 -21.47 -11.29
#